data_d2dec011a4140cdfc7c7e7a0b94a8b89
#
_entry.id   d2dec011a4140cdfc7c7e7a0b94a8b89
#
_cell.length_a   1.000
_cell.length_b   1.000
_cell.length_c   1.000
_cell.angle_alpha   90.00
_cell.angle_beta   90.00
_cell.angle_gamma   90.00
#
_symmetry.space_group_name_H-M   'P 1'
#
loop_
_entity.id
_entity.type
_entity.pdbx_description
1 polymer ?
#
loop_
_entity_poly.entity_id
_entity_poly.type
_entity_poly.pdbx_seq_one_letter_code
_entity_poly.pdbx_strand_id
1 'polypeptide(L)'
;QLSLERDPHGNVQVSSIETDKLLSRMVAAKLRLWKEEGKFKGHFHTQHHFFGYEGRCAIPSNFDADYCYALGTSAAQLIANGKTGYMAVVKNTTASTDEWRAGGVPITSMLNLERRNGQLKPVIKKALVDLNGRPFQEYKRHRDEWAAMTCFVYPGPIQYFGPVEVCDTTTITLQLEHQ
;
A
#
# COMPACT_ATOMS: atom_id res chain seq x y z
N GLN A 1 8.75 -21.93 -12.14
CA GLN A 1 8.35 -20.50 -12.10
C GLN A 1 8.92 -19.74 -10.88
N LEU A 2 9.06 -20.39 -9.73
CA LEU A 2 9.51 -19.74 -8.47
C LEU A 2 10.96 -19.26 -8.46
N SER A 3 11.77 -19.55 -9.49
CA SER A 3 13.22 -19.30 -9.47
C SER A 3 13.72 -18.35 -10.54
N LEU A 4 12.87 -17.82 -11.41
CA LEU A 4 13.32 -17.21 -12.65
C LEU A 4 13.53 -15.69 -12.59
N GLU A 5 12.82 -14.97 -11.74
CA GLU A 5 12.98 -13.52 -11.65
C GLU A 5 13.39 -13.11 -10.22
N ARG A 6 14.54 -12.47 -10.15
CA ARG A 6 15.05 -11.91 -8.91
C ARG A 6 15.19 -10.40 -9.06
N ASP A 7 14.92 -9.68 -7.96
CA ASP A 7 15.21 -8.27 -7.90
C ASP A 7 16.74 -8.01 -7.94
N PRO A 8 17.18 -6.77 -8.16
CA PRO A 8 18.62 -6.43 -8.14
C PRO A 8 19.33 -6.80 -6.84
N HIS A 9 18.59 -7.09 -5.78
CA HIS A 9 19.11 -7.50 -4.48
C HIS A 9 19.15 -9.03 -4.29
N GLY A 10 18.73 -9.80 -5.31
CA GLY A 10 18.75 -11.25 -5.32
C GLY A 10 17.55 -11.93 -4.65
N ASN A 11 16.52 -11.17 -4.25
CA ASN A 11 15.29 -11.73 -3.70
C ASN A 11 14.37 -12.19 -4.83
N VAL A 12 13.60 -13.26 -4.60
CA VAL A 12 12.56 -13.69 -5.53
C VAL A 12 11.48 -12.61 -5.58
N GLN A 13 11.12 -12.17 -6.78
CA GLN A 13 10.00 -11.24 -6.97
C GLN A 13 8.67 -11.96 -6.72
N VAL A 14 8.26 -11.99 -5.46
CA VAL A 14 7.02 -12.66 -5.02
C VAL A 14 5.78 -12.04 -5.69
N SER A 15 5.83 -10.76 -6.02
CA SER A 15 4.75 -10.05 -6.73
C SER A 15 4.53 -10.54 -8.16
N SER A 16 5.54 -11.16 -8.79
CA SER A 16 5.44 -11.75 -10.12
C SER A 16 4.84 -13.16 -10.10
N ILE A 17 4.64 -13.75 -8.92
CA ILE A 17 4.03 -15.07 -8.78
C ILE A 17 2.52 -14.92 -8.82
N GLU A 18 1.91 -15.32 -9.91
CA GLU A 18 0.45 -15.42 -10.06
C GLU A 18 -0.07 -16.61 -9.22
N THR A 19 -0.18 -16.41 -7.92
CA THR A 19 -0.52 -17.47 -6.95
C THR A 19 -1.89 -18.08 -7.21
N ASP A 20 -2.85 -17.28 -7.65
CA ASP A 20 -4.19 -17.70 -8.04
C ASP A 20 -4.16 -18.69 -9.21
N LYS A 21 -3.39 -18.40 -10.26
CA LYS A 21 -3.20 -19.31 -11.41
C LYS A 21 -2.45 -20.57 -11.02
N LEU A 22 -1.44 -20.46 -10.14
CA LEU A 22 -0.73 -21.63 -9.63
C LEU A 22 -1.67 -22.57 -8.89
N LEU A 23 -2.45 -22.05 -7.94
CA LEU A 23 -3.42 -22.82 -7.17
C LEU A 23 -4.48 -23.46 -8.06
N SER A 24 -5.00 -22.72 -9.03
CA SER A 24 -5.97 -23.26 -10.01
C SER A 24 -5.42 -24.44 -10.79
N ARG A 25 -4.16 -24.34 -11.25
CA ARG A 25 -3.50 -25.45 -11.96
C ARG A 25 -3.29 -26.67 -11.06
N MET A 26 -2.92 -26.46 -9.80
CA MET A 26 -2.77 -27.55 -8.82
C MET A 26 -4.09 -28.25 -8.57
N VAL A 27 -5.17 -27.50 -8.36
CA VAL A 27 -6.52 -28.04 -8.17
C VAL A 27 -6.98 -28.79 -9.43
N ALA A 28 -6.82 -28.20 -10.61
CA ALA A 28 -7.19 -28.84 -11.89
C ALA A 28 -6.44 -30.15 -12.10
N ALA A 29 -5.14 -30.19 -11.81
CA ALA A 29 -4.34 -31.41 -11.91
C ALA A 29 -4.84 -32.50 -10.93
N LYS A 30 -5.15 -32.12 -9.68
CA LYS A 30 -5.68 -33.05 -8.69
C LYS A 30 -7.06 -33.61 -9.07
N LEU A 31 -7.95 -32.74 -9.54
CA LEU A 31 -9.29 -33.14 -9.98
C LEU A 31 -9.25 -34.02 -11.22
N ARG A 32 -8.27 -33.84 -12.12
CA ARG A 32 -8.05 -34.73 -13.26
C ARG A 32 -7.71 -36.16 -12.80
N LEU A 33 -6.77 -36.29 -11.86
CA LEU A 33 -6.44 -37.58 -11.25
C LEU A 33 -7.66 -38.24 -10.60
N TRP A 34 -8.43 -37.44 -9.84
CA TRP A 34 -9.65 -37.95 -9.22
C TRP A 34 -10.74 -38.34 -10.23
N LYS A 35 -10.78 -37.72 -11.41
CA LYS A 35 -11.66 -38.09 -12.48
C LYS A 35 -11.27 -39.44 -13.10
N GLU A 36 -9.95 -39.66 -13.29
CA GLU A 36 -9.41 -40.95 -13.75
C GLU A 36 -9.68 -42.07 -12.72
N GLU A 37 -9.65 -41.77 -11.44
CA GLU A 37 -9.97 -42.70 -10.35
C GLU A 37 -11.51 -42.86 -10.13
N GLY A 38 -12.34 -42.18 -10.90
CA GLY A 38 -13.79 -42.19 -10.73
C GLY A 38 -14.36 -41.47 -9.51
N LYS A 39 -13.50 -40.75 -8.77
CA LYS A 39 -13.86 -40.01 -7.56
C LYS A 39 -14.46 -38.62 -7.82
N PHE A 40 -14.20 -38.04 -8.98
CA PHE A 40 -14.75 -36.77 -9.42
C PHE A 40 -15.48 -36.89 -10.74
N LYS A 41 -16.76 -36.53 -10.76
CA LYS A 41 -17.62 -36.62 -11.96
C LYS A 41 -18.01 -35.28 -12.56
N GLY A 42 -17.63 -34.17 -11.90
CA GLY A 42 -18.01 -32.84 -12.31
C GLY A 42 -17.13 -32.24 -13.41
N HIS A 43 -17.44 -31.00 -13.75
CA HIS A 43 -16.60 -30.12 -14.55
C HIS A 43 -15.97 -29.06 -13.62
N PHE A 44 -14.70 -28.78 -13.85
CA PHE A 44 -13.97 -27.75 -13.10
C PHE A 44 -13.56 -26.63 -14.05
N HIS A 45 -13.98 -25.43 -13.71
CA HIS A 45 -13.60 -24.21 -14.41
C HIS A 45 -13.14 -23.18 -13.38
N THR A 46 -12.15 -22.37 -13.72
CA THR A 46 -11.64 -21.30 -12.87
C THR A 46 -11.71 -19.98 -13.59
N GLN A 47 -12.09 -18.96 -12.84
CA GLN A 47 -12.00 -17.58 -13.27
C GLN A 47 -11.10 -16.84 -12.28
N HIS A 48 -10.02 -16.26 -12.80
CA HIS A 48 -9.07 -15.51 -11.99
C HIS A 48 -9.50 -14.06 -11.88
N HIS A 49 -9.40 -13.50 -10.69
CA HIS A 49 -9.60 -12.10 -10.46
C HIS A 49 -8.47 -11.57 -9.57
N PHE A 50 -7.78 -10.55 -10.05
CA PHE A 50 -6.74 -9.85 -9.30
C PHE A 50 -7.32 -8.55 -8.75
N PHE A 51 -7.53 -8.51 -7.44
CA PHE A 51 -8.09 -7.33 -6.78
C PHE A 51 -7.13 -6.14 -6.80
N GLY A 52 -5.82 -6.39 -6.73
CA GLY A 52 -4.81 -5.34 -6.77
C GLY A 52 -4.98 -4.32 -5.66
N TYR A 53 -4.89 -3.06 -6.04
CA TYR A 53 -5.06 -1.95 -5.10
C TYR A 53 -6.50 -1.79 -4.64
N GLU A 54 -7.50 -2.11 -5.48
CA GLU A 54 -8.93 -2.02 -5.14
C GLU A 54 -9.29 -2.88 -3.92
N GLY A 55 -8.61 -4.01 -3.73
CA GLY A 55 -8.79 -4.87 -2.55
C GLY A 55 -8.02 -4.43 -1.30
N ARG A 56 -7.22 -3.36 -1.39
CA ARG A 56 -6.31 -2.92 -0.32
C ARG A 56 -6.44 -1.46 0.07
N CYS A 57 -7.20 -0.68 -0.65
CA CYS A 57 -7.39 0.75 -0.37
C CYS A 57 -8.87 1.11 -0.41
N ALA A 58 -9.21 2.18 0.30
CA ALA A 58 -10.49 2.84 0.17
C ALA A 58 -10.50 3.78 -1.05
N ILE A 59 -11.65 4.36 -1.36
CA ILE A 59 -11.76 5.44 -2.34
C ILE A 59 -10.98 6.66 -1.79
N PRO A 60 -10.22 7.38 -2.64
CA PRO A 60 -9.47 8.55 -2.22
C PRO A 60 -10.35 9.62 -1.55
N SER A 61 -9.85 10.21 -0.48
CA SER A 61 -10.44 11.37 0.18
C SER A 61 -9.86 12.68 -0.36
N ASN A 62 -10.40 13.82 0.07
CA ASN A 62 -9.80 15.12 -0.23
C ASN A 62 -8.38 15.23 0.30
N PHE A 63 -8.11 14.68 1.49
CA PHE A 63 -6.74 14.60 2.02
C PHE A 63 -5.79 13.91 1.04
N ASP A 64 -6.18 12.75 0.49
CA ASP A 64 -5.36 12.02 -0.47
C ASP A 64 -5.08 12.84 -1.73
N ALA A 65 -6.10 13.54 -2.22
CA ALA A 65 -5.99 14.38 -3.41
C ALA A 65 -5.02 15.55 -3.20
N ASP A 66 -5.16 16.31 -2.11
CA ASP A 66 -4.30 17.44 -1.77
C ASP A 66 -2.86 16.98 -1.49
N TYR A 67 -2.72 15.88 -0.77
CA TYR A 67 -1.41 15.29 -0.46
C TYR A 67 -0.68 14.83 -1.72
N CYS A 68 -1.37 14.12 -2.62
CA CYS A 68 -0.78 13.68 -3.88
C CYS A 68 -0.44 14.86 -4.79
N TYR A 69 -1.29 15.90 -4.83
CA TYR A 69 -1.00 17.10 -5.59
C TYR A 69 0.23 17.83 -5.07
N ALA A 70 0.34 18.00 -3.75
CA ALA A 70 1.50 18.60 -3.10
C ALA A 70 2.79 17.80 -3.36
N LEU A 71 2.73 16.47 -3.27
CA LEU A 71 3.86 15.59 -3.59
C LEU A 71 4.28 15.71 -5.06
N GLY A 72 3.33 15.69 -6.00
CA GLY A 72 3.59 15.81 -7.43
C GLY A 72 4.22 17.16 -7.79
N THR A 73 3.69 18.25 -7.24
CA THR A 73 4.25 19.59 -7.40
C THR A 73 5.67 19.70 -6.83
N SER A 74 5.90 19.14 -5.64
CA SER A 74 7.23 19.09 -5.03
C SER A 74 8.22 18.31 -5.87
N ALA A 75 7.83 17.18 -6.40
CA ALA A 75 8.67 16.37 -7.29
C ALA A 75 9.02 17.14 -8.58
N ALA A 76 8.05 17.81 -9.20
CA ALA A 76 8.28 18.64 -10.38
C ALA A 76 9.27 19.77 -10.09
N GLN A 77 9.16 20.44 -8.94
CA GLN A 77 10.09 21.49 -8.53
C GLN A 77 11.50 20.95 -8.28
N LEU A 78 11.64 19.78 -7.66
CA LEU A 78 12.94 19.12 -7.48
C LEU A 78 13.61 18.83 -8.84
N ILE A 79 12.86 18.31 -9.81
CA ILE A 79 13.33 18.01 -11.17
C ILE A 79 13.74 19.33 -11.86
N ALA A 80 12.89 20.34 -11.84
CA ALA A 80 13.16 21.63 -12.46
C ALA A 80 14.43 22.32 -11.91
N ASN A 81 14.75 22.07 -10.65
CA ASN A 81 15.97 22.57 -10.00
C ASN A 81 17.17 21.58 -10.09
N GLY A 82 17.11 20.58 -10.96
CA GLY A 82 18.20 19.62 -11.19
C GLY A 82 18.51 18.72 -9.98
N LYS A 83 17.58 18.57 -9.03
CA LYS A 83 17.78 17.73 -7.85
C LYS A 83 17.43 16.28 -8.17
N THR A 84 18.45 15.44 -8.36
CA THR A 84 18.32 13.99 -8.54
C THR A 84 18.60 13.23 -7.24
N GLY A 85 18.01 12.05 -7.07
CA GLY A 85 18.18 11.24 -5.85
C GLY A 85 17.47 11.82 -4.62
N TYR A 86 16.47 12.65 -4.82
CA TYR A 86 15.60 13.17 -3.77
C TYR A 86 14.23 12.54 -3.82
N MET A 87 13.64 12.34 -2.67
CA MET A 87 12.25 11.94 -2.50
C MET A 87 11.43 13.16 -2.09
N ALA A 88 10.35 13.45 -2.82
CA ALA A 88 9.41 14.49 -2.42
C ALA A 88 8.73 14.11 -1.10
N VAL A 89 8.59 15.07 -0.21
CA VAL A 89 7.95 14.90 1.09
C VAL A 89 7.07 16.10 1.41
N VAL A 90 6.00 15.84 2.16
CA VAL A 90 5.16 16.87 2.76
C VAL A 90 5.11 16.62 4.26
N LYS A 91 5.34 17.65 5.05
CA LYS A 91 5.29 17.62 6.51
C LYS A 91 4.14 18.46 7.03
N ASN A 92 3.84 18.30 8.30
CA ASN A 92 2.76 19.02 9.00
C ASN A 92 1.38 18.71 8.45
N THR A 93 1.17 17.47 8.01
CA THR A 93 -0.05 17.03 7.34
C THR A 93 -1.25 16.85 8.28
N THR A 94 -1.08 17.06 9.59
CA THR A 94 -2.16 17.15 10.58
C THR A 94 -2.78 18.53 10.70
N ALA A 95 -2.09 19.55 10.21
CA ALA A 95 -2.59 20.92 10.15
C ALA A 95 -3.35 21.15 8.82
N SER A 96 -3.91 22.35 8.69
CA SER A 96 -4.56 22.73 7.43
C SER A 96 -3.57 22.82 6.27
N THR A 97 -4.05 22.68 5.04
CA THR A 97 -3.21 22.54 3.84
C THR A 97 -2.31 23.74 3.56
N ASP A 98 -2.67 24.94 4.01
CA ASP A 98 -1.86 26.15 3.90
C ASP A 98 -0.64 26.14 4.85
N GLU A 99 -0.70 25.33 5.89
CA GLU A 99 0.42 25.13 6.83
C GLU A 99 1.35 23.97 6.43
N TRP A 100 1.01 23.23 5.42
CA TRP A 100 1.85 22.11 4.96
C TRP A 100 3.22 22.61 4.49
N ARG A 101 4.23 21.80 4.69
CA ARG A 101 5.61 22.09 4.30
C ARG A 101 6.12 21.04 3.33
N ALA A 102 6.11 21.41 2.06
CA ALA A 102 6.62 20.58 0.97
C ALA A 102 8.16 20.71 0.87
N GLY A 103 8.83 19.63 0.46
CA GLY A 103 10.28 19.64 0.30
C GLY A 103 10.82 18.36 -0.31
N GLY A 104 12.15 18.20 -0.23
CA GLY A 104 12.84 17.00 -0.71
C GLY A 104 13.81 16.47 0.32
N VAL A 105 13.86 15.15 0.48
CA VAL A 105 14.82 14.44 1.33
C VAL A 105 15.75 13.62 0.43
N PRO A 106 17.09 13.74 0.56
CA PRO A 106 18.01 12.88 -0.17
C PRO A 106 17.74 11.40 0.15
N ILE A 107 17.66 10.54 -0.86
CA ILE A 107 17.37 9.12 -0.66
C ILE A 107 18.41 8.45 0.26
N THR A 108 19.65 8.94 0.24
CA THR A 108 20.71 8.46 1.13
C THR A 108 20.39 8.67 2.61
N SER A 109 19.62 9.70 2.95
CA SER A 109 19.17 9.93 4.33
C SER A 109 18.10 8.95 4.80
N MET A 110 17.48 8.21 3.86
CA MET A 110 16.47 7.19 4.14
C MET A 110 17.06 5.78 4.26
N LEU A 111 18.35 5.64 3.94
CA LEU A 111 19.03 4.35 3.93
C LEU A 111 19.63 4.04 5.30
N ASN A 112 19.46 2.81 5.73
CA ASN A 112 20.15 2.23 6.87
C ASN A 112 21.17 1.20 6.38
N LEU A 113 22.28 1.04 7.10
CA LEU A 113 23.24 -0.01 6.81
C LEU A 113 22.90 -1.26 7.63
N GLU A 114 22.59 -2.34 6.96
CA GLU A 114 22.34 -3.64 7.59
C GLU A 114 23.39 -4.66 7.15
N ARG A 115 23.83 -5.49 8.08
CA ARG A 115 24.73 -6.61 7.75
C ARG A 115 23.89 -7.76 7.20
N ARG A 116 24.07 -8.07 5.90
CA ARG A 116 23.45 -9.21 5.21
C ARG A 116 24.51 -10.06 4.56
N ASN A 117 24.53 -11.36 4.86
CA ASN A 117 25.52 -12.31 4.35
C ASN A 117 26.97 -11.84 4.56
N GLY A 118 27.27 -11.30 5.75
CA GLY A 118 28.61 -10.82 6.10
C GLY A 118 28.99 -9.44 5.55
N GLN A 119 28.19 -8.84 4.67
CA GLN A 119 28.44 -7.53 4.05
C GLN A 119 27.47 -6.47 4.55
N LEU A 120 27.95 -5.23 4.66
CA LEU A 120 27.09 -4.08 4.91
C LEU A 120 26.37 -3.70 3.61
N LYS A 121 25.04 -3.69 3.65
CA LYS A 121 24.21 -3.28 2.51
C LYS A 121 23.29 -2.11 2.91
N PRO A 122 23.18 -1.08 2.06
CA PRO A 122 22.20 -0.04 2.26
C PRO A 122 20.80 -0.61 2.00
N VAL A 123 19.89 -0.37 2.94
CA VAL A 123 18.49 -0.82 2.86
C VAL A 123 17.57 0.28 3.35
N ILE A 124 16.37 0.36 2.77
CA ILE A 124 15.28 1.17 3.31
C ILE A 124 14.60 0.34 4.40
N LYS A 125 14.64 0.84 5.64
CA LYS A 125 13.97 0.19 6.76
C LYS A 125 12.46 0.31 6.61
N LYS A 126 11.76 -0.82 6.70
CA LYS A 126 10.29 -0.83 6.67
C LYS A 126 9.73 -0.12 7.90
N ALA A 127 8.80 0.79 7.70
CA ALA A 127 7.94 1.27 8.76
C ALA A 127 6.86 0.20 8.99
N LEU A 128 6.95 -0.49 10.13
CA LEU A 128 5.96 -1.48 10.53
C LEU A 128 4.84 -0.82 11.32
N VAL A 129 3.67 -1.43 11.31
CA VAL A 129 2.56 -1.02 12.17
C VAL A 129 2.98 -1.16 13.63
N ASP A 130 2.87 -0.08 14.39
CA ASP A 130 3.05 -0.13 15.83
C ASP A 130 1.82 -0.73 16.50
N LEU A 131 1.96 -1.96 17.00
CA LEU A 131 0.87 -2.69 17.64
C LEU A 131 0.42 -2.07 18.98
N ASN A 132 1.20 -1.17 19.55
CA ASN A 132 0.87 -0.40 20.75
C ASN A 132 0.38 1.01 20.41
N GLY A 133 0.54 1.44 19.16
CA GLY A 133 0.07 2.73 18.67
C GLY A 133 -1.45 2.86 18.68
N ARG A 134 -1.93 4.08 18.90
CA ARG A 134 -3.37 4.37 18.97
C ARG A 134 -4.18 3.90 17.76
N PRO A 135 -3.70 4.07 16.50
CA PRO A 135 -4.44 3.59 15.33
C PRO A 135 -4.70 2.09 15.38
N PHE A 136 -3.69 1.29 15.77
CA PHE A 136 -3.85 -0.15 15.87
C PHE A 136 -4.74 -0.55 17.06
N GLN A 137 -4.64 0.13 18.19
CA GLN A 137 -5.50 -0.14 19.34
C GLN A 137 -6.97 0.20 19.04
N GLU A 138 -7.23 1.24 18.27
CA GLU A 138 -8.59 1.58 17.82
C GLU A 138 -9.13 0.51 16.86
N TYR A 139 -8.35 0.10 15.87
CA TYR A 139 -8.68 -1.02 15.00
C TYR A 139 -8.99 -2.30 15.82
N LYS A 140 -8.16 -2.61 16.82
CA LYS A 140 -8.33 -3.80 17.66
C LYS A 140 -9.65 -3.81 18.45
N ARG A 141 -10.15 -2.63 18.87
CA ARG A 141 -11.43 -2.52 19.56
C ARG A 141 -12.62 -2.88 18.67
N HIS A 142 -12.54 -2.53 17.39
CA HIS A 142 -13.66 -2.63 16.46
C HIS A 142 -13.54 -3.78 15.47
N ARG A 143 -12.41 -4.47 15.38
CA ARG A 143 -12.12 -5.46 14.33
C ARG A 143 -13.16 -6.57 14.22
N ASP A 144 -13.70 -7.04 15.35
CA ASP A 144 -14.64 -8.17 15.36
C ASP A 144 -16.03 -7.71 14.87
N GLU A 145 -16.42 -6.50 15.20
CA GLU A 145 -17.61 -5.83 14.67
C GLU A 145 -17.46 -5.57 13.16
N TRP A 146 -16.35 -4.96 12.76
CA TRP A 146 -16.07 -4.62 11.37
C TRP A 146 -15.94 -5.84 10.47
N ALA A 147 -15.47 -6.98 10.99
CA ALA A 147 -15.40 -8.23 10.25
C ALA A 147 -16.78 -8.78 9.85
N ALA A 148 -17.81 -8.49 10.63
CA ALA A 148 -19.18 -8.94 10.40
C ALA A 148 -20.04 -7.93 9.62
N MET A 149 -19.55 -6.70 9.43
CA MET A 149 -20.29 -5.62 8.80
C MET A 149 -19.71 -5.25 7.43
N THR A 150 -20.59 -4.81 6.52
CA THR A 150 -20.17 -4.12 5.30
C THR A 150 -19.92 -2.65 5.62
N CYS A 151 -18.65 -2.30 5.84
CA CYS A 151 -18.24 -0.94 6.24
C CYS A 151 -17.69 -0.14 5.05
N PHE A 152 -18.47 -0.04 3.96
CA PHE A 152 -18.12 0.87 2.89
C PHE A 152 -18.61 2.29 3.24
N VAL A 153 -17.66 3.22 3.33
CA VAL A 153 -17.95 4.64 3.51
C VAL A 153 -17.49 5.38 2.26
N TYR A 154 -18.42 6.04 1.59
CA TYR A 154 -18.08 6.94 0.48
C TYR A 154 -17.54 8.25 1.07
N PRO A 155 -16.29 8.66 0.76
CA PRO A 155 -15.66 9.85 1.36
C PRO A 155 -16.20 11.17 0.80
N GLY A 156 -17.12 11.13 -0.13
CA GLY A 156 -17.62 12.31 -0.86
C GLY A 156 -16.85 12.58 -2.14
N PRO A 157 -17.25 13.59 -2.92
CA PRO A 157 -16.53 14.01 -4.11
C PRO A 157 -15.21 14.68 -3.72
N ILE A 158 -14.18 14.48 -4.54
CA ILE A 158 -12.92 15.23 -4.41
C ILE A 158 -13.18 16.68 -4.80
N GLN A 159 -12.81 17.60 -3.93
CA GLN A 159 -13.12 19.02 -4.06
C GLN A 159 -11.92 19.86 -3.57
N TYR A 160 -11.40 20.70 -4.44
CA TYR A 160 -10.25 21.57 -4.15
C TYR A 160 -10.64 23.00 -3.76
N PHE A 161 -11.89 23.35 -3.97
CA PHE A 161 -12.41 24.70 -3.69
C PHE A 161 -13.73 24.62 -2.96
N GLY A 162 -13.92 25.49 -1.99
CA GLY A 162 -15.15 25.55 -1.19
C GLY A 162 -14.87 25.85 0.26
N PRO A 163 -15.84 25.56 1.15
CA PRO A 163 -15.66 25.67 2.59
C PRO A 163 -14.51 24.76 3.08
N VAL A 164 -13.69 25.28 3.98
CA VAL A 164 -12.52 24.56 4.55
C VAL A 164 -12.91 23.21 5.13
N GLU A 165 -14.04 23.14 5.78
CA GLU A 165 -14.56 21.91 6.41
C GLU A 165 -14.83 20.78 5.41
N VAL A 166 -14.99 21.12 4.12
CA VAL A 166 -15.23 20.16 3.04
C VAL A 166 -13.96 19.82 2.29
N CYS A 167 -13.12 20.82 2.06
CA CYS A 167 -11.93 20.68 1.22
C CYS A 167 -10.69 20.23 1.99
N ASP A 168 -10.55 20.67 3.25
CA ASP A 168 -9.38 20.45 4.08
C ASP A 168 -9.69 19.45 5.19
N THR A 169 -9.60 18.15 4.86
CA THR A 169 -9.92 17.06 5.79
C THR A 169 -8.65 16.27 6.14
N THR A 170 -8.52 15.90 7.40
CA THR A 170 -7.43 15.04 7.89
C THR A 170 -7.96 13.63 8.17
N THR A 171 -7.19 12.61 7.83
CA THR A 171 -7.60 11.22 8.09
C THR A 171 -7.61 10.89 9.58
N ILE A 172 -8.53 10.04 10.01
CA ILE A 172 -8.65 9.59 11.41
C ILE A 172 -7.35 8.93 11.88
N THR A 173 -6.71 8.12 11.03
CA THR A 173 -5.44 7.47 11.36
C THR A 173 -4.36 8.49 11.72
N LEU A 174 -4.21 9.54 10.90
CA LEU A 174 -3.22 10.57 11.10
C LEU A 174 -3.51 11.38 12.38
N GLN A 175 -4.80 11.66 12.66
CA GLN A 175 -5.21 12.31 13.90
C GLN A 175 -4.85 11.48 15.14
N LEU A 176 -5.05 10.15 15.08
CA LEU A 176 -4.72 9.24 16.18
C LEU A 176 -3.21 9.08 16.42
N GLU A 177 -2.39 9.18 15.38
CA GLU A 177 -0.93 9.11 15.49
C GLU A 177 -0.33 10.31 16.23
N HIS A 178 -0.98 11.46 16.17
CA HIS A 178 -0.48 12.72 16.71
C HIS A 178 -1.16 13.18 18.01
N GLN A 179 -2.10 12.42 18.55
CA GLN A 179 -2.68 12.60 19.89
C GLN A 179 -1.85 11.86 20.95
#